data_6762b685bb97ec18a07a13dd239483ed
#
_entry.id   6762b685bb97ec18a07a13dd239483ed
#
_cell.length_a   1.000
_cell.length_b   1.000
_cell.length_c   1.000
_cell.angle_alpha   90.00
_cell.angle_beta   90.00
_cell.angle_gamma   90.00
#
_symmetry.space_group_name_H-M   'P 1'
#
loop_
_entity.id
_entity.type
_entity.pdbx_description
1 polymer ?
#
loop_
_entity_poly.entity_id
_entity_poly.type
_entity_poly.pdbx_seq_one_letter_code
_entity_poly.pdbx_strand_id
1 'polypeptide(L)'
;SDVSEAITPIDSDANGIPDYIQLDSDSDGCFDSNEAGFTATLGTLDGIAFDNYGLITGGDGYDFAIDSNSDGLFDYQEYVNIIPLDISSPIIICEFDNTSISVSLDSDSSSFDSVQWEQSLDGGASWIDVAEDFNSFEGQNSSDLQILNASISISNTIFRSRLERIDYVCGPIYSN
;
A
#
# COMPACT_ATOMS: atom_id res chain seq x y z
N SER A 1 -5.28 12.60 48.19
CA SER A 1 -5.91 13.24 47.03
C SER A 1 -5.48 12.45 45.80
N ASP A 2 -6.39 11.59 45.38
CA ASP A 2 -6.23 10.78 44.18
C ASP A 2 -6.46 11.72 43.00
N VAL A 3 -5.41 12.27 42.44
CA VAL A 3 -5.44 12.88 41.11
C VAL A 3 -5.49 11.73 40.13
N SER A 4 -6.69 11.32 39.74
CA SER A 4 -6.85 10.51 38.57
C SER A 4 -6.25 11.30 37.39
N GLU A 5 -5.06 10.94 36.96
CA GLU A 5 -4.57 11.45 35.68
C GLU A 5 -5.62 11.06 34.62
N ALA A 6 -6.21 12.08 34.01
CA ALA A 6 -7.10 11.83 32.89
C ALA A 6 -6.29 11.15 31.81
N ILE A 7 -6.60 9.90 31.56
CA ILE A 7 -5.99 9.18 30.41
C ILE A 7 -6.52 9.89 29.17
N THR A 8 -5.62 10.54 28.45
CA THR A 8 -5.95 11.07 27.12
C THR A 8 -6.07 9.87 26.18
N PRO A 9 -7.21 9.65 25.55
CA PRO A 9 -7.32 8.60 24.54
C PRO A 9 -6.31 8.81 23.42
N ILE A 10 -5.86 7.72 22.83
CA ILE A 10 -5.00 7.75 21.65
C ILE A 10 -5.81 8.32 20.47
N ASP A 11 -5.16 9.13 19.66
CA ASP A 11 -5.67 9.78 18.44
C ASP A 11 -4.47 9.78 17.49
N SER A 12 -4.36 8.70 16.70
CA SER A 12 -3.16 8.38 15.93
C SER A 12 -2.92 9.35 14.77
N ASP A 13 -3.99 9.80 14.10
CA ASP A 13 -3.92 10.78 13.02
C ASP A 13 -4.03 12.25 13.47
N ALA A 14 -4.21 12.47 14.77
CA ALA A 14 -4.34 13.79 15.39
C ALA A 14 -5.52 14.64 14.82
N ASN A 15 -6.59 14.00 14.38
CA ASN A 15 -7.77 14.69 13.84
C ASN A 15 -8.75 15.18 14.93
N GLY A 16 -8.51 14.83 16.17
CA GLY A 16 -9.33 15.17 17.34
C GLY A 16 -10.41 14.14 17.65
N ILE A 17 -10.46 13.03 16.96
CA ILE A 17 -11.34 11.89 17.20
C ILE A 17 -10.48 10.73 17.70
N PRO A 18 -10.72 10.19 18.90
CA PRO A 18 -9.94 9.05 19.39
C PRO A 18 -10.10 7.77 18.57
N ASP A 19 -9.03 6.97 18.47
CA ASP A 19 -8.97 5.73 17.69
C ASP A 19 -10.13 4.78 17.99
N TYR A 20 -10.54 4.63 19.24
CA TYR A 20 -11.59 3.69 19.65
C TYR A 20 -12.99 4.01 19.08
N ILE A 21 -13.17 5.14 18.42
CA ILE A 21 -14.42 5.54 17.75
C ILE A 21 -14.21 5.83 16.25
N GLN A 22 -13.04 5.53 15.72
CA GLN A 22 -12.73 5.58 14.31
C GLN A 22 -12.75 4.19 13.69
N LEU A 23 -12.80 4.10 12.37
CA LEU A 23 -12.70 2.87 11.58
C LEU A 23 -11.37 2.78 10.82
N ASP A 24 -10.63 3.87 10.81
CA ASP A 24 -9.36 4.10 10.14
C ASP A 24 -8.64 5.11 11.02
N SER A 25 -7.85 4.61 11.97
CA SER A 25 -7.33 5.40 13.10
C SER A 25 -6.15 6.27 12.73
N ASP A 26 -5.41 5.90 11.69
CA ASP A 26 -4.26 6.64 11.18
C ASP A 26 -4.54 7.40 9.88
N SER A 27 -5.75 7.21 9.32
CA SER A 27 -6.22 7.89 8.10
C SER A 27 -5.40 7.57 6.85
N ASP A 28 -4.86 6.35 6.75
CA ASP A 28 -4.12 5.91 5.58
C ASP A 28 -4.99 5.27 4.49
N GLY A 29 -6.28 5.05 4.79
CA GLY A 29 -7.29 4.46 3.89
C GLY A 29 -7.41 2.95 4.02
N CYS A 30 -6.64 2.31 4.88
CA CYS A 30 -6.85 0.96 5.37
C CYS A 30 -7.70 1.00 6.64
N PHE A 31 -8.64 0.10 6.80
CA PHE A 31 -9.46 0.10 8.02
C PHE A 31 -8.77 -0.70 9.12
N ASP A 32 -8.82 -0.20 10.36
CA ASP A 32 -8.27 -0.85 11.55
C ASP A 32 -8.59 -2.34 11.64
N SER A 33 -9.80 -2.72 11.20
CA SER A 33 -10.19 -4.13 11.18
C SER A 33 -9.36 -4.99 10.24
N ASN A 34 -8.96 -4.45 9.09
CA ASN A 34 -8.12 -5.16 8.13
C ASN A 34 -6.69 -5.27 8.67
N GLU A 35 -6.19 -4.21 9.27
CA GLU A 35 -4.86 -4.13 9.87
C GLU A 35 -4.74 -4.99 11.13
N ALA A 36 -5.85 -5.22 11.81
CA ALA A 36 -5.94 -6.19 12.89
C ALA A 36 -6.10 -7.65 12.40
N GLY A 37 -5.98 -7.90 11.09
CA GLY A 37 -6.04 -9.23 10.51
C GLY A 37 -7.44 -9.76 10.24
N PHE A 38 -8.48 -8.91 10.26
CA PHE A 38 -9.82 -9.32 9.82
C PHE A 38 -9.91 -9.34 8.31
N THR A 39 -10.19 -10.48 7.74
CA THR A 39 -10.44 -10.65 6.30
C THR A 39 -11.90 -10.45 5.90
N ALA A 40 -12.71 -9.85 6.75
CA ALA A 40 -14.12 -9.60 6.45
C ALA A 40 -14.26 -8.52 5.39
N THR A 41 -14.96 -8.84 4.32
CA THR A 41 -15.40 -7.87 3.31
C THR A 41 -16.19 -6.75 3.99
N LEU A 42 -15.86 -5.52 3.70
CA LEU A 42 -16.45 -4.28 4.20
C LEU A 42 -17.94 -4.45 4.61
N GLY A 43 -18.24 -4.31 5.89
CA GLY A 43 -19.59 -4.19 6.41
C GLY A 43 -20.35 -5.49 6.73
N THR A 44 -19.74 -6.65 6.55
CA THR A 44 -20.29 -7.92 7.02
C THR A 44 -19.25 -8.64 7.87
N LEU A 45 -19.39 -8.53 9.17
CA LEU A 45 -18.75 -9.45 10.11
C LEU A 45 -19.44 -10.81 9.93
N ASP A 46 -19.05 -11.57 8.92
CA ASP A 46 -19.68 -12.84 8.56
C ASP A 46 -19.49 -13.86 9.69
N GLY A 47 -20.60 -14.23 10.31
CA GLY A 47 -20.67 -15.29 11.32
C GLY A 47 -20.13 -14.91 12.70
N ILE A 48 -19.95 -13.62 12.98
CA ILE A 48 -19.45 -13.14 14.24
C ILE A 48 -20.59 -12.96 15.24
N ALA A 49 -20.47 -13.66 16.36
CA ALA A 49 -21.26 -13.42 17.54
C ALA A 49 -20.41 -12.67 18.57
N PHE A 50 -21.05 -11.82 19.36
CA PHE A 50 -20.42 -11.27 20.53
C PHE A 50 -20.72 -12.16 21.75
N ASP A 51 -19.73 -12.38 22.59
CA ASP A 51 -19.96 -12.99 23.88
C ASP A 51 -20.62 -12.01 24.85
N ASN A 52 -20.90 -12.48 26.09
CA ASN A 52 -21.54 -11.65 27.10
C ASN A 52 -20.70 -10.45 27.58
N TYR A 53 -19.46 -10.36 27.14
CA TYR A 53 -18.51 -9.28 27.47
C TYR A 53 -18.24 -8.36 26.29
N GLY A 54 -18.90 -8.60 25.14
CA GLY A 54 -18.69 -7.83 23.92
C GLY A 54 -17.48 -8.29 23.10
N LEU A 55 -16.85 -9.40 23.46
CA LEU A 55 -15.77 -9.96 22.67
C LEU A 55 -16.35 -10.68 21.44
N ILE A 56 -15.69 -10.50 20.32
CA ILE A 56 -16.04 -11.17 19.06
C ILE A 56 -15.72 -12.66 19.17
N THR A 57 -16.71 -13.52 18.91
CA THR A 57 -16.55 -14.96 18.95
C THR A 57 -16.91 -15.59 17.62
N GLY A 58 -16.07 -16.51 17.15
CA GLY A 58 -16.34 -17.27 15.94
C GLY A 58 -15.98 -16.54 14.66
N GLY A 59 -14.78 -16.61 14.29
CA GLY A 59 -14.10 -16.04 13.16
C GLY A 59 -12.62 -15.96 13.52
N ASP A 60 -11.81 -15.45 12.65
CA ASP A 60 -10.38 -15.23 12.94
C ASP A 60 -10.18 -14.00 13.87
N GLY A 61 -11.04 -13.87 14.88
CA GLY A 61 -11.16 -12.68 15.75
C GLY A 61 -9.83 -12.11 16.26
N TYR A 62 -9.90 -10.92 16.84
CA TYR A 62 -8.76 -10.26 17.48
C TYR A 62 -8.11 -11.16 18.53
N ASP A 63 -7.03 -11.81 18.18
CA ASP A 63 -6.18 -12.40 19.21
C ASP A 63 -5.18 -11.34 19.71
N PHE A 64 -4.58 -10.56 18.82
CA PHE A 64 -3.67 -9.45 19.14
C PHE A 64 -3.65 -8.44 17.99
N ALA A 65 -3.46 -7.15 18.30
CA ALA A 65 -3.14 -6.15 17.29
C ALA A 65 -1.81 -6.51 16.60
N ILE A 66 -1.76 -6.34 15.29
CA ILE A 66 -0.61 -6.69 14.48
C ILE A 66 0.36 -5.51 14.46
N ASP A 67 1.64 -5.81 14.56
CA ASP A 67 2.79 -4.92 14.37
C ASP A 67 3.71 -5.66 13.38
N SER A 68 3.46 -5.47 12.10
CA SER A 68 4.07 -6.25 11.02
C SER A 68 5.55 -5.94 10.84
N ASN A 69 5.96 -4.68 11.09
CA ASN A 69 7.34 -4.23 10.97
C ASN A 69 8.13 -4.35 12.28
N SER A 70 7.44 -4.65 13.41
CA SER A 70 8.02 -4.83 14.75
C SER A 70 8.71 -3.56 15.29
N ASP A 71 8.17 -2.39 15.03
CA ASP A 71 8.72 -1.12 15.51
C ASP A 71 8.11 -0.67 16.85
N GLY A 72 7.03 -1.33 17.30
CA GLY A 72 6.34 -1.09 18.57
C GLY A 72 5.08 -0.25 18.46
N LEU A 73 4.70 0.16 17.24
CA LEU A 73 3.37 0.65 16.91
C LEU A 73 2.57 -0.48 16.27
N PHE A 74 1.27 -0.46 16.43
CA PHE A 74 0.41 -1.40 15.71
C PHE A 74 0.08 -0.85 14.34
N ASP A 75 -0.09 -1.71 13.33
CA ASP A 75 -0.34 -1.31 11.95
C ASP A 75 -1.48 -0.28 11.84
N TYR A 76 -2.58 -0.43 12.61
CA TYR A 76 -3.71 0.51 12.64
C TYR A 76 -3.40 1.89 13.27
N GLN A 77 -2.20 2.10 13.79
CA GLN A 77 -1.72 3.36 14.38
C GLN A 77 -0.62 4.00 13.55
N GLU A 78 -0.22 3.35 12.47
CA GLU A 78 0.92 3.72 11.67
C GLU A 78 0.52 4.16 10.27
N TYR A 79 0.43 5.47 10.08
CA TYR A 79 0.07 6.06 8.79
C TYR A 79 1.02 5.59 7.67
N VAL A 80 0.48 4.88 6.71
CA VAL A 80 1.20 4.52 5.49
C VAL A 80 0.89 5.51 4.37
N ASN A 81 1.90 6.21 3.92
CA ASN A 81 1.75 7.14 2.81
C ASN A 81 1.53 6.37 1.50
N ILE A 82 0.25 6.25 1.09
CA ILE A 82 -0.17 5.60 -0.16
C ILE A 82 -0.30 6.57 -1.34
N ILE A 83 0.28 7.78 -1.27
CA ILE A 83 0.17 8.73 -2.36
C ILE A 83 0.74 8.08 -3.62
N PRO A 84 -0.10 7.85 -4.65
CA PRO A 84 0.37 7.34 -5.91
C PRO A 84 1.39 8.32 -6.48
N LEU A 85 2.60 7.86 -6.68
CA LEU A 85 3.65 8.68 -7.21
C LEU A 85 3.40 8.91 -8.68
N ASP A 86 3.31 10.18 -9.03
CA ASP A 86 3.01 10.62 -10.38
C ASP A 86 4.16 10.21 -11.31
N ILE A 87 3.91 9.23 -12.18
CA ILE A 87 4.79 9.00 -13.32
C ILE A 87 4.52 10.12 -14.29
N SER A 88 5.39 11.11 -14.26
CA SER A 88 5.29 12.31 -15.07
C SER A 88 5.10 11.99 -16.56
N SER A 89 4.11 12.64 -17.18
CA SER A 89 3.92 12.95 -18.60
C SER A 89 4.33 11.90 -19.64
N PRO A 90 3.62 11.76 -20.75
CA PRO A 90 3.99 10.84 -21.83
C PRO A 90 5.46 11.02 -22.23
N ILE A 91 6.21 9.94 -22.19
CA ILE A 91 7.60 9.93 -22.63
C ILE A 91 7.61 9.74 -24.16
N ILE A 92 8.27 10.67 -24.86
CA ILE A 92 8.48 10.59 -26.30
C ILE A 92 9.94 10.24 -26.51
N ILE A 93 10.19 9.09 -27.14
CA ILE A 93 11.54 8.59 -27.41
C ILE A 93 11.62 8.08 -28.83
N CYS A 94 12.81 8.16 -29.45
CA CYS A 94 13.04 7.63 -30.78
C CYS A 94 13.27 6.12 -30.71
N GLU A 95 13.02 5.44 -31.83
CA GLU A 95 13.33 4.01 -31.96
C GLU A 95 14.84 3.79 -31.75
N PHE A 96 15.19 2.75 -30.99
CA PHE A 96 16.54 2.38 -30.56
C PHE A 96 17.19 3.28 -29.49
N ASP A 97 16.51 4.34 -29.03
CA ASP A 97 16.99 5.13 -27.90
C ASP A 97 16.70 4.41 -26.56
N ASN A 98 17.42 4.83 -25.54
CA ASN A 98 17.22 4.38 -24.17
C ASN A 98 16.55 5.49 -23.35
N THR A 99 15.71 5.10 -22.40
CA THR A 99 15.14 6.02 -21.41
C THR A 99 14.91 5.31 -20.08
N SER A 100 14.53 6.05 -19.06
CA SER A 100 14.10 5.49 -17.77
C SER A 100 12.82 6.13 -17.30
N ILE A 101 12.04 5.35 -16.58
CA ILE A 101 10.86 5.79 -15.84
C ILE A 101 11.17 5.56 -14.38
N SER A 102 10.97 6.57 -13.54
CA SER A 102 11.26 6.47 -12.12
C SER A 102 9.98 6.70 -11.31
N VAL A 103 9.83 5.93 -10.25
CA VAL A 103 8.87 6.19 -9.19
C VAL A 103 9.63 6.81 -8.03
N SER A 104 9.19 7.99 -7.57
CA SER A 104 9.74 8.58 -6.35
C SER A 104 9.18 7.83 -5.17
N LEU A 105 10.00 7.13 -4.44
CA LEU A 105 9.63 6.58 -3.14
C LEU A 105 9.80 7.70 -2.12
N ASP A 106 8.79 7.99 -1.30
CA ASP A 106 8.88 9.05 -0.30
C ASP A 106 9.99 8.74 0.71
N SER A 107 10.52 9.78 1.37
CA SER A 107 11.70 9.67 2.24
C SER A 107 11.49 8.78 3.49
N ASP A 108 10.25 8.52 3.87
CA ASP A 108 9.90 7.52 4.88
C ASP A 108 9.79 6.10 4.31
N SER A 109 10.01 5.95 3.02
CA SER A 109 9.88 4.69 2.27
C SER A 109 11.04 3.71 2.45
N SER A 110 11.69 3.71 3.60
CA SER A 110 12.67 2.66 3.95
C SER A 110 12.06 1.25 4.05
N SER A 111 10.75 1.12 3.83
CA SER A 111 9.98 -0.08 4.10
C SER A 111 9.12 -0.61 2.95
N PHE A 112 9.36 -0.24 1.69
CA PHE A 112 8.77 -1.02 0.61
C PHE A 112 9.50 -2.36 0.49
N ASP A 113 8.77 -3.45 0.73
CA ASP A 113 9.34 -4.79 0.65
C ASP A 113 9.53 -5.23 -0.78
N SER A 114 8.67 -4.76 -1.69
CA SER A 114 8.82 -5.04 -3.10
C SER A 114 8.32 -3.92 -4.01
N VAL A 115 8.99 -3.78 -5.13
CA VAL A 115 8.59 -2.96 -6.27
C VAL A 115 8.50 -3.89 -7.47
N GLN A 116 7.40 -3.81 -8.23
CA GLN A 116 7.25 -4.51 -9.49
C GLN A 116 6.66 -3.56 -10.52
N TRP A 117 7.37 -3.38 -11.64
CA TRP A 117 6.81 -2.64 -12.76
C TRP A 117 5.86 -3.52 -13.56
N GLU A 118 4.74 -2.93 -13.94
CA GLU A 118 3.72 -3.52 -14.79
C GLU A 118 3.54 -2.70 -16.06
N GLN A 119 3.16 -3.36 -17.15
CA GLN A 119 2.84 -2.72 -18.41
C GLN A 119 1.44 -3.09 -18.88
N SER A 120 0.80 -2.15 -19.57
CA SER A 120 -0.47 -2.35 -20.23
C SER A 120 -0.34 -2.02 -21.72
N LEU A 121 -0.80 -2.94 -22.56
CA LEU A 121 -0.83 -2.81 -24.02
C LEU A 121 -2.21 -2.46 -24.56
N ASP A 122 -3.21 -2.35 -23.68
CA ASP A 122 -4.63 -2.16 -24.00
C ASP A 122 -5.22 -0.90 -23.37
N GLY A 123 -4.36 0.09 -23.07
CA GLY A 123 -4.78 1.36 -22.54
C GLY A 123 -5.18 1.32 -21.06
N GLY A 124 -4.64 0.37 -20.28
CA GLY A 124 -4.88 0.24 -18.85
C GLY A 124 -5.99 -0.75 -18.48
N ALA A 125 -6.57 -1.45 -19.46
CA ALA A 125 -7.64 -2.42 -19.20
C ALA A 125 -7.12 -3.71 -18.57
N SER A 126 -5.90 -4.12 -18.93
CA SER A 126 -5.19 -5.23 -18.29
C SER A 126 -3.71 -4.89 -18.07
N TRP A 127 -3.11 -5.54 -17.06
CA TRP A 127 -1.75 -5.29 -16.63
C TRP A 127 -0.99 -6.61 -16.54
N ILE A 128 0.26 -6.60 -16.98
CA ILE A 128 1.18 -7.71 -16.89
C ILE A 128 2.51 -7.24 -16.33
N ASP A 129 3.14 -8.06 -15.51
CA ASP A 129 4.46 -7.76 -14.97
C ASP A 129 5.47 -7.55 -16.09
N VAL A 130 6.29 -6.50 -15.98
CA VAL A 130 7.44 -6.32 -16.85
C VAL A 130 8.47 -7.38 -16.48
N ALA A 131 8.79 -8.26 -17.43
CA ALA A 131 9.83 -9.24 -17.26
C ALA A 131 11.20 -8.62 -17.54
N GLU A 132 12.22 -9.07 -16.81
CA GLU A 132 13.59 -8.68 -17.12
C GLU A 132 13.99 -9.22 -18.49
N ASP A 133 14.38 -8.31 -19.34
CA ASP A 133 14.97 -8.62 -20.64
C ASP A 133 16.10 -7.61 -20.90
N PHE A 134 17.33 -8.02 -20.70
CA PHE A 134 18.52 -7.17 -20.81
C PHE A 134 18.68 -6.47 -22.18
N ASN A 135 17.81 -6.76 -23.14
CA ASN A 135 17.76 -6.06 -24.40
C ASN A 135 16.67 -4.99 -24.47
N SER A 136 15.64 -5.09 -23.61
CA SER A 136 14.47 -4.22 -23.66
C SER A 136 14.16 -3.56 -22.34
N PHE A 137 14.26 -4.29 -21.22
CA PHE A 137 13.92 -3.79 -19.90
C PHE A 137 14.90 -4.26 -18.84
N GLU A 138 15.31 -3.34 -17.97
CA GLU A 138 16.07 -3.61 -16.75
C GLU A 138 15.47 -2.85 -15.58
N GLY A 139 15.65 -3.35 -14.35
CA GLY A 139 15.19 -2.68 -13.14
C GLY A 139 13.71 -2.83 -12.84
N GLN A 140 13.05 -3.87 -13.36
CA GLN A 140 11.62 -4.15 -13.16
C GLN A 140 11.22 -4.30 -11.67
N ASN A 141 12.18 -4.57 -10.78
CA ASN A 141 11.98 -4.67 -9.33
C ASN A 141 12.70 -3.54 -8.57
N SER A 142 12.88 -2.39 -9.18
CA SER A 142 13.51 -1.23 -8.57
C SER A 142 12.67 0.04 -8.78
N SER A 143 13.04 1.13 -8.12
CA SER A 143 12.42 2.45 -8.33
C SER A 143 12.55 2.96 -9.77
N ASP A 144 13.50 2.44 -10.53
CA ASP A 144 13.84 2.92 -11.87
C ASP A 144 13.74 1.78 -12.88
N LEU A 145 12.75 1.86 -13.77
CA LEU A 145 12.66 0.99 -14.92
C LEU A 145 13.46 1.58 -16.09
N GLN A 146 14.43 0.85 -16.57
CA GLN A 146 15.19 1.19 -17.78
C GLN A 146 14.50 0.58 -18.99
N ILE A 147 14.23 1.39 -20.00
CA ILE A 147 13.75 0.97 -21.32
C ILE A 147 14.94 1.06 -22.28
N LEU A 148 15.39 -0.06 -22.78
CA LEU A 148 16.56 -0.18 -23.63
C LEU A 148 16.15 -0.45 -25.08
N ASN A 149 16.87 0.14 -26.04
CA ASN A 149 16.63 -0.05 -27.47
C ASN A 149 15.14 0.03 -27.83
N ALA A 150 14.47 1.11 -27.43
CA ALA A 150 13.03 1.26 -27.55
C ALA A 150 12.52 0.83 -28.94
N SER A 151 11.62 -0.14 -28.96
CA SER A 151 11.02 -0.64 -30.20
C SER A 151 9.67 0.04 -30.45
N ILE A 152 9.31 0.21 -31.71
CA ILE A 152 7.98 0.69 -32.10
C ILE A 152 6.86 -0.17 -31.52
N SER A 153 7.13 -1.42 -31.16
CA SER A 153 6.17 -2.35 -30.57
C SER A 153 5.68 -1.92 -29.20
N ILE A 154 6.46 -1.11 -28.44
CA ILE A 154 6.06 -0.57 -27.15
C ILE A 154 5.37 0.80 -27.25
N SER A 155 5.10 1.26 -28.48
CA SER A 155 4.37 2.51 -28.68
C SER A 155 2.96 2.44 -28.08
N ASN A 156 2.60 3.45 -27.30
CA ASN A 156 1.36 3.53 -26.52
C ASN A 156 1.26 2.53 -25.34
N THR A 157 2.35 1.86 -24.97
CA THR A 157 2.40 1.09 -23.72
C THR A 157 2.31 2.05 -22.54
N ILE A 158 1.49 1.70 -21.56
CA ILE A 158 1.38 2.41 -20.28
C ILE A 158 2.15 1.57 -19.26
N PHE A 159 2.91 2.22 -18.41
CA PHE A 159 3.64 1.60 -17.31
C PHE A 159 3.13 2.11 -15.98
N ARG A 160 3.13 1.25 -14.98
CA ARG A 160 2.93 1.62 -13.57
C ARG A 160 3.85 0.77 -12.69
N SER A 161 4.15 1.26 -11.49
CA SER A 161 4.76 0.44 -10.45
C SER A 161 3.70 -0.09 -9.51
N ARG A 162 3.83 -1.34 -9.11
CA ARG A 162 3.13 -1.98 -7.99
C ARG A 162 4.10 -2.04 -6.84
N LEU A 163 3.71 -1.47 -5.71
CA LEU A 163 4.48 -1.39 -4.48
C LEU A 163 3.79 -2.22 -3.42
N GLU A 164 4.53 -3.01 -2.67
CA GLU A 164 4.02 -3.77 -1.54
C GLU A 164 4.79 -3.35 -0.28
N ARG A 165 4.07 -3.21 0.81
CA ARG A 165 4.61 -2.89 2.13
C ARG A 165 4.13 -3.93 3.13
N ILE A 166 5.00 -4.30 4.06
CA ILE A 166 4.68 -5.28 5.11
C ILE A 166 3.68 -4.72 6.11
N ASP A 167 3.75 -3.40 6.34
CA ASP A 167 2.94 -2.63 7.28
C ASP A 167 1.62 -2.12 6.67
N TYR A 168 1.32 -2.44 5.40
CA TYR A 168 0.09 -2.05 4.72
C TYR A 168 -0.62 -3.27 4.12
N VAL A 169 -1.59 -3.80 4.85
CA VAL A 169 -2.29 -5.06 4.52
C VAL A 169 -3.47 -4.87 3.55
N CYS A 170 -3.86 -3.65 3.26
CA CYS A 170 -4.99 -3.37 2.36
C CYS A 170 -4.70 -3.59 0.88
N GLY A 171 -3.53 -4.09 0.56
CA GLY A 171 -3.15 -4.52 -0.77
C GLY A 171 -2.05 -3.66 -1.39
N PRO A 172 -1.67 -3.96 -2.62
CA PRO A 172 -0.60 -3.24 -3.28
C PRO A 172 -1.00 -1.80 -3.62
N ILE A 173 -0.03 -0.91 -3.55
CA ILE A 173 -0.12 0.49 -3.94
C ILE A 173 0.35 0.61 -5.39
N TYR A 174 -0.35 1.38 -6.21
CA TYR A 174 0.00 1.57 -7.62
C TYR A 174 0.36 3.02 -7.90
N SER A 175 1.40 3.23 -8.71
CA SER A 175 1.65 4.55 -9.31
C SER A 175 0.61 4.86 -10.40
N ASN A 176 0.45 6.15 -10.67
CA ASN A 176 -0.44 6.61 -11.76
C ASN A 176 0.19 6.41 -13.14
#